data_c6d6969ad4784d70b8324fe45cabf311
#
_entry.id   c6d6969ad4784d70b8324fe45cabf311
#
_cell.length_a   1.000
_cell.length_b   1.000
_cell.length_c   1.000
_cell.angle_alpha   90.00
_cell.angle_beta   90.00
_cell.angle_gamma   90.00
#
_symmetry.space_group_name_H-M   'P 1'
#
loop_
_entity.id
_entity.type
_entity.pdbx_description
1 polymer ?
#
loop_
_entity_poly.entity_id
_entity_poly.type
_entity_poly.pdbx_seq_one_letter_code
_entity_poly.pdbx_strand_id
1 'polypeptide(L)'
;RTIGDDNERLGYLRSKVINLLVEECAAAFLDCEGELLAGTLTQPLIQLTSPHTCRAYEACSEVARARIYRAREVVDVELAGHRIFSALLDELIKAMEQPDHLYSRTLLSRVSSQYDTAQTTLYGKVQCALDYISGMTDLYALDLYRRLTGMNLPAV
;
A
#
# COMPACT_ATOMS: atom_id res chain seq x y z
N ARG A 1 -27.02 8.01 -28.15
CA ARG A 1 -26.36 6.78 -28.59
C ARG A 1 -26.52 5.76 -27.46
N THR A 2 -27.24 4.68 -27.71
CA THR A 2 -27.50 3.64 -26.70
C THR A 2 -26.29 2.72 -26.69
N ILE A 3 -25.62 2.61 -25.53
CA ILE A 3 -24.50 1.68 -25.34
C ILE A 3 -25.11 0.29 -25.15
N GLY A 4 -24.84 -0.65 -26.06
CA GLY A 4 -25.45 -1.98 -26.09
C GLY A 4 -24.70 -3.03 -25.29
N ASP A 5 -23.42 -2.80 -25.00
CA ASP A 5 -22.56 -3.71 -24.21
C ASP A 5 -22.54 -3.31 -22.73
N ASP A 6 -22.73 -4.27 -21.84
CA ASP A 6 -22.77 -4.02 -20.39
C ASP A 6 -21.42 -3.59 -19.83
N ASN A 7 -20.28 -4.05 -20.37
CA ASN A 7 -18.97 -3.62 -19.95
C ASN A 7 -18.69 -2.17 -20.34
N GLU A 8 -19.12 -1.76 -21.56
CA GLU A 8 -19.04 -0.37 -22.00
C GLU A 8 -19.91 0.55 -21.12
N ARG A 9 -21.12 0.08 -20.76
CA ARG A 9 -22.03 0.82 -19.87
C ARG A 9 -21.41 0.99 -18.47
N LEU A 10 -20.84 -0.06 -17.91
CA LEU A 10 -20.14 -0.01 -16.62
C LEU A 10 -18.92 0.91 -16.70
N GLY A 11 -18.13 0.84 -17.77
CA GLY A 11 -17.01 1.75 -18.01
C GLY A 11 -17.43 3.21 -18.06
N TYR A 12 -18.52 3.52 -18.78
CA TYR A 12 -19.08 4.86 -18.85
C TYR A 12 -19.58 5.36 -17.48
N LEU A 13 -20.36 4.53 -16.76
CA LEU A 13 -20.88 4.89 -15.44
C LEU A 13 -19.73 5.12 -14.44
N ARG A 14 -18.71 4.27 -14.45
CA ARG A 14 -17.51 4.44 -13.62
C ARG A 14 -16.83 5.79 -13.89
N SER A 15 -16.63 6.12 -15.15
CA SER A 15 -16.03 7.41 -15.53
C SER A 15 -16.85 8.61 -15.02
N LYS A 16 -18.19 8.54 -15.12
CA LYS A 16 -19.08 9.59 -14.62
C LYS A 16 -19.00 9.72 -13.09
N VAL A 17 -19.01 8.60 -12.37
CA VAL A 17 -18.92 8.61 -10.90
C VAL A 17 -17.57 9.16 -10.45
N ILE A 18 -16.47 8.76 -11.09
CA ILE A 18 -15.12 9.27 -10.76
C ILE A 18 -15.07 10.78 -10.97
N ASN A 19 -15.56 11.29 -12.11
CA ASN A 19 -15.55 12.73 -12.39
C ASN A 19 -16.36 13.50 -11.34
N LEU A 20 -17.56 13.04 -10.98
CA LEU A 20 -18.37 13.65 -9.94
C LEU A 20 -17.66 13.67 -8.59
N LEU A 21 -17.04 12.55 -8.19
CA LEU A 21 -16.29 12.47 -6.94
C LEU A 21 -15.09 13.42 -6.93
N VAL A 22 -14.37 13.53 -8.05
CA VAL A 22 -13.23 14.45 -8.17
C VAL A 22 -13.70 15.90 -8.05
N GLU A 23 -14.77 16.28 -8.74
CA GLU A 23 -15.32 17.64 -8.69
C GLU A 23 -15.78 18.01 -7.27
N GLU A 24 -16.59 17.16 -6.63
CA GLU A 24 -17.09 17.44 -5.28
C GLU A 24 -16.00 17.40 -4.20
N CYS A 25 -15.05 16.45 -4.28
CA CYS A 25 -13.93 16.41 -3.34
C CYS A 25 -12.98 17.60 -3.53
N ALA A 26 -12.75 18.04 -4.76
CA ALA A 26 -11.93 19.24 -5.03
C ALA A 26 -12.60 20.50 -4.49
N ALA A 27 -13.91 20.65 -4.66
CA ALA A 27 -14.66 21.75 -4.05
C ALA A 27 -14.56 21.71 -2.51
N ALA A 28 -14.84 20.55 -1.88
CA ALA A 28 -14.72 20.38 -0.45
C ALA A 28 -13.29 20.68 0.07
N PHE A 29 -12.27 20.30 -0.68
CA PHE A 29 -10.87 20.60 -0.34
C PHE A 29 -10.62 22.12 -0.32
N LEU A 30 -11.07 22.85 -1.35
CA LEU A 30 -10.91 24.30 -1.43
C LEU A 30 -11.70 25.02 -0.34
N ASP A 31 -12.92 24.56 -0.04
CA ASP A 31 -13.77 25.13 1.02
C ASP A 31 -13.15 24.96 2.42
N CYS A 32 -12.37 23.90 2.64
CA CYS A 32 -11.71 23.59 3.90
C CYS A 32 -10.21 23.90 3.92
N GLU A 33 -9.67 24.66 2.95
CA GLU A 33 -8.24 24.94 2.83
C GLU A 33 -7.64 25.47 4.14
N GLY A 34 -8.33 26.39 4.81
CA GLY A 34 -7.86 26.96 6.07
C GLY A 34 -7.70 25.94 7.19
N GLU A 35 -8.67 25.02 7.32
CA GLU A 35 -8.63 23.94 8.31
C GLU A 35 -7.57 22.88 7.99
N LEU A 36 -7.39 22.60 6.69
CA LEU A 36 -6.35 21.70 6.21
C LEU A 36 -4.95 22.23 6.52
N LEU A 37 -4.68 23.49 6.21
CA LEU A 37 -3.39 24.15 6.49
C LEU A 37 -3.12 24.29 7.99
N ALA A 38 -4.17 24.48 8.79
CA ALA A 38 -4.07 24.53 10.26
C ALA A 38 -3.95 23.13 10.90
N GLY A 39 -4.14 22.02 10.15
CA GLY A 39 -4.13 20.67 10.67
C GLY A 39 -5.31 20.36 11.61
N THR A 40 -6.42 21.10 11.50
CA THR A 40 -7.61 20.98 12.36
C THR A 40 -8.74 20.17 11.71
N LEU A 41 -8.66 19.92 10.41
CA LEU A 41 -9.65 19.10 9.72
C LEU A 41 -9.54 17.64 10.16
N THR A 42 -10.60 17.12 10.77
CA THR A 42 -10.67 15.75 11.31
C THR A 42 -11.52 14.80 10.46
N GLN A 43 -12.36 15.35 9.57
CA GLN A 43 -13.25 14.56 8.73
C GLN A 43 -12.62 14.26 7.36
N PRO A 44 -12.85 13.05 6.80
CA PRO A 44 -12.45 12.75 5.42
C PRO A 44 -13.20 13.65 4.42
N LEU A 45 -12.53 14.08 3.35
CA LEU A 45 -13.14 14.94 2.32
C LEU A 45 -14.45 14.39 1.76
N ILE A 46 -14.56 13.08 1.62
CA ILE A 46 -15.78 12.44 1.12
C ILE A 46 -17.02 12.72 2.01
N GLN A 47 -16.84 12.92 3.30
CA GLN A 47 -17.94 13.28 4.22
C GLN A 47 -18.36 14.74 4.10
N LEU A 48 -17.53 15.57 3.48
CA LEU A 48 -17.78 16.97 3.22
C LEU A 48 -18.39 17.22 1.82
N THR A 49 -18.57 16.18 1.02
CA THR A 49 -19.27 16.23 -0.27
C THR A 49 -20.79 16.33 -0.05
N SER A 50 -21.54 16.44 -1.15
CA SER A 50 -23.00 16.46 -1.05
C SER A 50 -23.54 15.21 -0.33
N PRO A 51 -24.63 15.32 0.44
CA PRO A 51 -25.21 14.17 1.15
C PRO A 51 -25.62 13.01 0.24
N HIS A 52 -25.88 13.29 -1.05
CA HIS A 52 -26.18 12.27 -2.04
C HIS A 52 -24.94 11.48 -2.41
N THR A 53 -23.85 12.16 -2.72
CA THR A 53 -22.57 11.57 -3.09
C THR A 53 -21.95 10.79 -1.93
N CYS A 54 -21.98 11.36 -0.72
CA CYS A 54 -21.49 10.69 0.48
C CYS A 54 -22.21 9.36 0.72
N ARG A 55 -23.57 9.36 0.72
CA ARG A 55 -24.34 8.12 0.91
C ARG A 55 -24.12 7.09 -0.19
N ALA A 56 -24.01 7.53 -1.45
CA ALA A 56 -23.73 6.62 -2.55
C ALA A 56 -22.36 5.96 -2.42
N TYR A 57 -21.34 6.74 -2.04
CA TYR A 57 -20.00 6.23 -1.76
C TYR A 57 -19.99 5.24 -0.60
N GLU A 58 -20.67 5.55 0.50
CA GLU A 58 -20.79 4.67 1.67
C GLU A 58 -21.45 3.34 1.32
N ALA A 59 -22.53 3.36 0.56
CA ALA A 59 -23.21 2.15 0.09
C ALA A 59 -22.31 1.29 -0.80
N CYS A 60 -21.57 1.90 -1.73
CA CYS A 60 -20.59 1.18 -2.55
C CYS A 60 -19.46 0.59 -1.70
N SER A 61 -18.96 1.35 -0.73
CA SER A 61 -17.87 0.93 0.17
C SER A 61 -18.30 -0.23 1.08
N GLU A 62 -19.56 -0.25 1.54
CA GLU A 62 -20.12 -1.35 2.32
C GLU A 62 -20.17 -2.64 1.49
N VAL A 63 -20.68 -2.58 0.27
CA VAL A 63 -20.69 -3.72 -0.65
C VAL A 63 -19.27 -4.21 -0.97
N ALA A 64 -18.33 -3.29 -1.22
CA ALA A 64 -16.94 -3.62 -1.48
C ALA A 64 -16.31 -4.36 -0.29
N ARG A 65 -16.48 -3.83 0.92
CA ARG A 65 -15.98 -4.47 2.15
C ARG A 65 -16.59 -5.85 2.39
N ALA A 66 -17.90 -5.98 2.18
CA ALA A 66 -18.61 -7.22 2.46
C ALA A 66 -18.32 -8.33 1.44
N ARG A 67 -18.13 -7.98 0.17
CA ARG A 67 -18.08 -8.97 -0.94
C ARG A 67 -16.73 -9.05 -1.65
N ILE A 68 -16.02 -7.92 -1.79
CA ILE A 68 -14.75 -7.88 -2.55
C ILE A 68 -13.58 -8.14 -1.62
N TYR A 69 -13.41 -7.30 -0.58
CA TYR A 69 -12.23 -7.40 0.30
C TYR A 69 -12.24 -8.63 1.22
N ARG A 70 -13.40 -9.29 1.37
CA ARG A 70 -13.51 -10.57 2.09
C ARG A 70 -13.57 -11.79 1.15
N ALA A 71 -13.38 -11.59 -0.15
CA ALA A 71 -13.25 -12.71 -1.06
C ALA A 71 -12.00 -13.53 -0.71
N ARG A 72 -12.09 -14.85 -0.80
CA ARG A 72 -11.03 -15.76 -0.37
C ARG A 72 -9.69 -15.45 -1.04
N GLU A 73 -9.73 -15.17 -2.34
CA GLU A 73 -8.56 -14.86 -3.14
C GLU A 73 -7.85 -13.58 -2.65
N VAL A 74 -8.62 -12.58 -2.20
CA VAL A 74 -8.09 -11.32 -1.65
C VAL A 74 -7.47 -11.57 -0.29
N VAL A 75 -8.17 -12.30 0.59
CA VAL A 75 -7.67 -12.65 1.94
C VAL A 75 -6.39 -13.48 1.86
N ASP A 76 -6.32 -14.44 0.93
CA ASP A 76 -5.11 -15.26 0.73
C ASP A 76 -3.90 -14.39 0.33
N VAL A 77 -4.09 -13.38 -0.52
CA VAL A 77 -3.04 -12.40 -0.90
C VAL A 77 -2.65 -11.51 0.27
N GLU A 78 -3.61 -11.02 1.06
CA GLU A 78 -3.34 -10.23 2.27
C GLU A 78 -2.51 -11.00 3.28
N LEU A 79 -2.90 -12.24 3.57
CA LEU A 79 -2.16 -13.11 4.50
C LEU A 79 -0.74 -13.39 4.01
N ALA A 80 -0.58 -13.68 2.72
CA ALA A 80 0.73 -13.89 2.12
C ALA A 80 1.59 -12.62 2.20
N GLY A 81 1.02 -11.46 1.84
CA GLY A 81 1.70 -10.16 1.92
C GLY A 81 2.16 -9.83 3.34
N HIS A 82 1.28 -9.97 4.32
CA HIS A 82 1.63 -9.77 5.74
C HIS A 82 2.81 -10.66 6.15
N ARG A 83 2.80 -11.93 5.78
CA ARG A 83 3.88 -12.88 6.10
C ARG A 83 5.20 -12.48 5.45
N ILE A 84 5.16 -12.11 4.17
CA ILE A 84 6.34 -11.72 3.41
C ILE A 84 6.97 -10.46 4.00
N PHE A 85 6.19 -9.40 4.17
CA PHE A 85 6.72 -8.12 4.67
C PHE A 85 7.20 -8.22 6.11
N SER A 86 6.49 -8.91 7.00
CA SER A 86 6.95 -9.12 8.37
C SER A 86 8.28 -9.86 8.41
N ALA A 87 8.45 -10.92 7.62
CA ALA A 87 9.69 -11.68 7.59
C ALA A 87 10.86 -10.84 7.01
N LEU A 88 10.63 -10.08 5.94
CA LEU A 88 11.65 -9.21 5.36
C LEU A 88 12.09 -8.10 6.32
N LEU A 89 11.14 -7.49 7.04
CA LEU A 89 11.44 -6.49 8.09
C LEU A 89 12.30 -7.09 9.19
N ASP A 90 11.88 -8.22 9.75
CA ASP A 90 12.61 -8.90 10.82
C ASP A 90 14.04 -9.25 10.41
N GLU A 91 14.22 -9.81 9.22
CA GLU A 91 15.54 -10.19 8.69
C GLU A 91 16.46 -8.97 8.50
N LEU A 92 15.94 -7.89 7.93
CA LEU A 92 16.73 -6.68 7.69
C LEU A 92 17.10 -5.97 8.99
N ILE A 93 16.16 -5.84 9.92
CA ILE A 93 16.43 -5.19 11.23
C ILE A 93 17.46 -6.02 12.01
N LYS A 94 17.30 -7.35 12.10
CA LYS A 94 18.27 -8.24 12.75
C LYS A 94 19.65 -8.13 12.10
N ALA A 95 19.71 -8.08 10.78
CA ALA A 95 20.97 -7.95 10.06
C ALA A 95 21.69 -6.64 10.39
N MET A 96 20.95 -5.52 10.50
CA MET A 96 21.51 -4.22 10.91
C MET A 96 21.86 -4.16 12.41
N GLU A 97 21.24 -4.98 13.25
CA GLU A 97 21.59 -5.11 14.67
C GLU A 97 22.87 -5.92 14.88
N GLN A 98 23.13 -6.90 14.02
CA GLN A 98 24.26 -7.81 14.08
C GLN A 98 25.11 -7.76 12.80
N PRO A 99 25.70 -6.61 12.43
CA PRO A 99 26.33 -6.40 11.14
C PRO A 99 27.62 -7.25 10.94
N ASP A 100 28.25 -7.68 12.02
CA ASP A 100 29.49 -8.47 11.95
C ASP A 100 29.23 -9.96 11.60
N HIS A 101 28.01 -10.42 11.73
CA HIS A 101 27.65 -11.78 11.37
C HIS A 101 27.73 -11.97 9.85
N LEU A 102 28.30 -13.10 9.40
CA LEU A 102 28.53 -13.38 7.97
C LEU A 102 27.23 -13.27 7.14
N TYR A 103 26.15 -13.87 7.65
CA TYR A 103 24.84 -13.81 7.01
C TYR A 103 24.33 -12.35 6.87
N SER A 104 24.45 -11.58 7.94
CA SER A 104 24.01 -10.18 7.98
C SER A 104 24.77 -9.35 6.94
N ARG A 105 26.11 -9.47 6.88
CA ARG A 105 26.92 -8.79 5.86
C ARG A 105 26.50 -9.15 4.44
N THR A 106 26.25 -10.44 4.20
CA THR A 106 25.81 -10.92 2.89
C THR A 106 24.43 -10.38 2.54
N LEU A 107 23.48 -10.36 3.49
CA LEU A 107 22.16 -9.81 3.27
C LEU A 107 22.20 -8.30 3.02
N LEU A 108 22.91 -7.55 3.85
CA LEU A 108 23.03 -6.10 3.74
C LEU A 108 23.75 -5.66 2.46
N SER A 109 24.70 -6.46 1.94
CA SER A 109 25.36 -6.17 0.66
C SER A 109 24.42 -6.21 -0.56
N ARG A 110 23.22 -6.76 -0.41
CA ARG A 110 22.18 -6.77 -1.45
C ARG A 110 21.28 -5.55 -1.42
N VAL A 111 21.31 -4.79 -0.30
CA VAL A 111 20.56 -3.54 -0.16
C VAL A 111 21.26 -2.47 -1.01
N SER A 112 20.47 -1.73 -1.79
CA SER A 112 21.01 -0.64 -2.61
C SER A 112 21.70 0.41 -1.75
N SER A 113 22.83 0.96 -2.24
CA SER A 113 23.61 1.99 -1.54
C SER A 113 22.86 3.31 -1.29
N GLN A 114 21.68 3.49 -1.88
CA GLN A 114 20.80 4.63 -1.56
C GLN A 114 20.20 4.56 -0.15
N TYR A 115 20.18 3.35 0.46
CA TYR A 115 19.69 3.14 1.82
C TYR A 115 20.87 2.95 2.76
N ASP A 116 21.00 3.83 3.76
CA ASP A 116 22.08 3.74 4.74
C ASP A 116 21.81 2.66 5.78
N THR A 117 22.43 1.49 5.60
CA THR A 117 22.31 0.35 6.51
C THR A 117 23.20 0.46 7.75
N ALA A 118 24.07 1.50 7.86
CA ALA A 118 24.95 1.72 9.00
C ALA A 118 24.31 2.56 10.13
N GLN A 119 22.98 2.64 10.16
CA GLN A 119 22.23 3.37 11.17
C GLN A 119 22.58 2.92 12.60
N THR A 120 22.83 3.88 13.48
CA THR A 120 23.25 3.61 14.88
C THR A 120 22.07 3.46 15.83
N THR A 121 20.91 4.05 15.51
CA THR A 121 19.71 4.00 16.35
C THR A 121 18.74 2.94 15.85
N LEU A 122 17.97 2.33 16.75
CA LEU A 122 16.91 1.40 16.36
C LEU A 122 15.89 2.04 15.41
N TYR A 123 15.50 3.30 15.69
CA TYR A 123 14.60 4.04 14.81
C TYR A 123 15.16 4.16 13.39
N GLY A 124 16.45 4.55 13.26
CA GLY A 124 17.10 4.66 11.95
C GLY A 124 17.15 3.32 11.20
N LYS A 125 17.41 2.22 11.91
CA LYS A 125 17.41 0.86 11.32
C LYS A 125 16.02 0.48 10.82
N VAL A 126 14.99 0.69 11.63
CA VAL A 126 13.59 0.42 11.26
C VAL A 126 13.20 1.29 10.05
N GLN A 127 13.52 2.57 10.07
CA GLN A 127 13.21 3.49 8.97
C GLN A 127 13.92 3.05 7.67
N CYS A 128 15.20 2.71 7.74
CA CYS A 128 15.96 2.20 6.60
C CYS A 128 15.34 0.92 6.01
N ALA A 129 14.92 -0.03 6.86
CA ALA A 129 14.26 -1.25 6.42
C ALA A 129 12.89 -0.96 5.78
N LEU A 130 12.10 -0.06 6.36
CA LEU A 130 10.82 0.37 5.81
C LEU A 130 10.98 1.05 4.45
N ASP A 131 11.94 1.97 4.32
CA ASP A 131 12.20 2.68 3.07
C ASP A 131 12.64 1.70 1.96
N TYR A 132 13.50 0.74 2.29
CA TYR A 132 13.93 -0.28 1.33
C TYR A 132 12.77 -1.18 0.90
N ILE A 133 11.95 -1.68 1.83
CA ILE A 133 10.83 -2.57 1.53
C ILE A 133 9.72 -1.82 0.77
N SER A 134 9.40 -0.58 1.17
CA SER A 134 8.36 0.21 0.49
C SER A 134 8.74 0.59 -0.95
N GLY A 135 10.03 0.62 -1.26
CA GLY A 135 10.53 0.82 -2.63
C GLY A 135 10.47 -0.43 -3.52
N MET A 136 10.11 -1.60 -2.96
CA MET A 136 10.00 -2.83 -3.74
C MET A 136 8.67 -2.92 -4.49
N THR A 137 8.70 -3.60 -5.64
CA THR A 137 7.45 -4.12 -6.23
C THR A 137 7.04 -5.40 -5.51
N ASP A 138 5.74 -5.73 -5.53
CA ASP A 138 5.21 -6.97 -4.92
C ASP A 138 5.94 -8.22 -5.42
N LEU A 139 6.24 -8.26 -6.73
CA LEU A 139 6.99 -9.37 -7.34
C LEU A 139 8.41 -9.47 -6.81
N TYR A 140 9.09 -8.34 -6.61
CA TYR A 140 10.44 -8.34 -6.08
C TYR A 140 10.47 -8.78 -4.61
N ALA A 141 9.54 -8.29 -3.80
CA ALA A 141 9.43 -8.68 -2.40
C ALA A 141 9.14 -10.20 -2.25
N LEU A 142 8.25 -10.74 -3.07
CA LEU A 142 7.95 -12.17 -3.10
C LEU A 142 9.18 -13.00 -3.53
N ASP A 143 9.91 -12.58 -4.57
CA ASP A 143 11.10 -13.27 -5.04
C ASP A 143 12.24 -13.22 -4.00
N LEU A 144 12.46 -12.06 -3.38
CA LEU A 144 13.44 -11.92 -2.30
C LEU A 144 13.09 -12.84 -1.12
N TYR A 145 11.83 -12.83 -0.67
CA TYR A 145 11.36 -13.71 0.39
C TYR A 145 11.60 -15.19 0.06
N ARG A 146 11.27 -15.64 -1.16
CA ARG A 146 11.49 -17.01 -1.60
C ARG A 146 12.97 -17.41 -1.60
N ARG A 147 13.85 -16.50 -2.02
CA ARG A 147 15.30 -16.72 -2.00
C ARG A 147 15.84 -16.81 -0.58
N LEU A 148 15.41 -15.92 0.32
CA LEU A 148 15.86 -15.93 1.72
C LEU A 148 15.38 -17.16 2.48
N THR A 149 14.18 -17.66 2.19
CA THR A 149 13.61 -18.86 2.81
C THR A 149 14.01 -20.18 2.14
N GLY A 150 14.81 -20.12 1.05
CA GLY A 150 15.23 -21.31 0.32
C GLY A 150 14.16 -21.95 -0.57
N MET A 151 12.98 -21.32 -0.72
CA MET A 151 11.89 -21.86 -1.54
C MET A 151 12.16 -21.74 -3.06
N ASN A 152 13.13 -20.93 -3.45
CA ASN A 152 13.49 -20.73 -4.86
C ASN A 152 15.01 -20.58 -4.96
N LEU A 153 15.73 -21.70 -4.84
CA LEU A 153 17.16 -21.70 -5.08
C LEU A 153 17.42 -21.61 -6.59
N PRO A 154 18.38 -20.79 -7.04
CA PRO A 154 18.79 -20.81 -8.44
C PRO A 154 19.29 -22.21 -8.79
N ALA A 155 18.81 -22.77 -9.90
CA ALA A 155 19.38 -23.99 -10.44
C ALA A 155 20.86 -23.72 -10.79
N VAL A 156 21.77 -24.49 -10.19
CA VAL A 156 23.20 -24.45 -10.45
C VAL A 156 23.47 -25.16 -11.74
#